data_b5ae85026a5c8917f33cb803713eb85d
#
_entry.id   b5ae85026a5c8917f33cb803713eb85d
#
_cell.length_a   1.000
_cell.length_b   1.000
_cell.length_c   1.000
_cell.angle_alpha   90.00
_cell.angle_beta   90.00
_cell.angle_gamma   90.00
#
_symmetry.space_group_name_H-M   'P 1'
#
loop_
_entity.id
_entity.type
_entity.pdbx_description
1 polymer ?
#
loop_
_entity_poly.entity_id
_entity_poly.type
_entity_poly.pdbx_seq_one_letter_code
_entity_poly.pdbx_strand_id
1 'polypeptide(L)'
;MSAAAPGVSDASESASASESASASVSTHVLDTATGRPAEGVAVELSARSGADGTWTACGSSVTDADGRCRGLPAPPRGTTHVRLRFDVGPYAARGTAGREAFFPEVAVAFAVTPGEHHHVPLLLSPFGYSVYRGS
;
A
#
# COMPACT_ATOMS: atom_id res chain seq x y z
N MET A 1 4.27 -29.56 8.34
CA MET A 1 4.22 -29.59 8.72
C MET A 1 4.16 -29.89 9.22
N SER A 2 4.24 -29.70 9.76
CA SER A 2 4.33 -29.84 10.23
C SER A 2 4.17 -30.16 11.02
N ALA A 3 4.27 -30.31 11.82
CA ALA A 3 4.23 -30.64 12.47
C ALA A 3 4.17 -30.88 13.30
N ALA A 4 4.26 -31.04 13.92
CA ALA A 4 4.28 -31.30 14.57
C ALA A 4 4.18 -31.35 15.39
N ALA A 5 4.30 -31.29 15.84
CA ALA A 5 4.33 -31.31 16.54
C ALA A 5 4.20 -30.99 17.35
N PRO A 6 4.15 -31.13 18.10
CA PRO A 6 4.16 -30.41 18.86
C PRO A 6 4.88 -30.10 19.22
N GLY A 7 4.99 -30.37 18.94
CA GLY A 7 5.45 -30.10 18.93
C GLY A 7 5.63 -29.64 18.61
N VAL A 8 5.91 -29.76 18.53
CA VAL A 8 5.97 -29.10 18.21
C VAL A 8 5.37 -28.65 17.99
N SER A 9 5.77 -29.04 18.40
CA SER A 9 4.60 -28.36 18.21
C SER A 9 4.67 -26.85 18.29
N ASP A 10 5.45 -26.24 19.14
CA ASP A 10 5.50 -24.78 19.27
C ASP A 10 6.03 -24.11 18.03
N ALA A 11 7.04 -24.65 17.41
CA ALA A 11 7.56 -24.10 16.18
C ALA A 11 6.52 -24.16 15.07
N SER A 12 5.79 -25.24 15.03
CA SER A 12 4.71 -25.43 14.09
C SER A 12 3.61 -24.41 14.28
N GLU A 13 3.24 -24.17 15.52
CA GLU A 13 2.22 -23.20 15.86
C GLU A 13 2.64 -21.80 15.54
N SER A 14 3.90 -21.46 15.79
CA SER A 14 4.44 -20.16 15.46
C SER A 14 4.43 -19.91 13.96
N ALA A 15 4.85 -20.88 13.19
CA ALA A 15 4.87 -20.77 11.74
C ALA A 15 3.45 -20.64 11.21
N SER A 16 2.52 -21.41 11.74
CA SER A 16 1.12 -21.35 11.36
C SER A 16 0.51 -19.99 11.66
N ALA A 17 0.77 -19.47 12.85
CA ALA A 17 0.27 -18.17 13.23
C ALA A 17 0.83 -17.07 12.32
N SER A 18 2.10 -17.17 12.01
CA SER A 18 2.74 -16.23 11.11
C SER A 18 2.12 -16.29 9.71
N GLU A 19 1.90 -17.49 9.21
CA GLU A 19 1.31 -17.71 7.90
C GLU A 19 -0.13 -17.24 7.84
N SER A 20 -0.87 -17.37 8.94
CA SER A 20 -2.25 -16.92 8.94
C SER A 20 -2.40 -15.44 9.21
N ALA A 21 -1.37 -14.77 9.70
CA ALA A 21 -1.44 -13.34 9.92
C ALA A 21 -1.41 -12.63 8.58
N SER A 22 -2.27 -11.62 8.43
CA SER A 22 -2.23 -10.77 7.26
C SER A 22 -1.12 -9.75 7.42
N ALA A 23 -0.49 -9.40 6.33
CA ALA A 23 0.32 -8.20 6.27
C ALA A 23 -0.59 -6.98 6.40
N SER A 24 -0.06 -5.85 6.78
CA SER A 24 -0.81 -4.60 6.75
C SER A 24 -0.03 -3.55 5.97
N VAL A 25 -0.77 -2.59 5.41
CA VAL A 25 -0.22 -1.58 4.52
C VAL A 25 -0.78 -0.23 4.90
N SER A 26 0.09 0.77 4.93
CA SER A 26 -0.34 2.16 5.07
C SER A 26 0.44 3.02 4.09
N THR A 27 -0.10 4.19 3.80
CA THR A 27 0.54 5.14 2.90
C THR A 27 0.34 6.55 3.43
N HIS A 28 1.18 7.45 2.95
CA HIS A 28 1.15 8.85 3.31
C HIS A 28 1.58 9.62 2.06
N VAL A 29 0.71 10.48 1.56
CA VAL A 29 0.97 11.21 0.32
C VAL A 29 1.31 12.65 0.66
N LEU A 30 2.48 13.08 0.24
CA LEU A 30 2.99 14.43 0.49
C LEU A 30 3.21 15.13 -0.85
N ASP A 31 2.77 16.38 -0.91
CA ASP A 31 2.95 17.22 -2.08
C ASP A 31 4.17 18.10 -1.84
N THR A 32 5.27 17.78 -2.50
CA THR A 32 6.53 18.49 -2.27
C THR A 32 6.54 19.87 -2.92
N ALA A 33 5.63 20.12 -3.86
CA ALA A 33 5.51 21.45 -4.45
C ALA A 33 4.92 22.47 -3.47
N THR A 34 3.99 21.99 -2.61
CA THR A 34 3.36 22.86 -1.61
C THR A 34 3.96 22.69 -0.23
N GLY A 35 4.69 21.60 0.01
CA GLY A 35 5.20 21.25 1.32
C GLY A 35 4.11 20.75 2.27
N ARG A 36 2.99 20.30 1.75
CA ARG A 36 1.82 19.89 2.54
C ARG A 36 1.39 18.49 2.22
N PRO A 37 0.65 17.83 3.14
CA PRO A 37 0.01 16.57 2.80
C PRO A 37 -0.96 16.75 1.64
N ALA A 38 -1.09 15.71 0.83
CA ALA A 38 -2.02 15.71 -0.29
C ALA A 38 -3.34 15.06 0.14
N GLU A 39 -4.36 15.88 0.28
CA GLU A 39 -5.69 15.44 0.68
C GLU A 39 -6.52 15.12 -0.55
N GLY A 40 -7.35 14.07 -0.48
CA GLY A 40 -8.30 13.76 -1.53
C GLY A 40 -7.75 12.92 -2.67
N VAL A 41 -6.63 12.23 -2.46
CA VAL A 41 -6.07 11.32 -3.45
C VAL A 41 -6.67 9.94 -3.25
N ALA A 42 -7.32 9.40 -4.29
CA ALA A 42 -7.88 8.07 -4.22
C ALA A 42 -6.76 7.03 -4.36
N VAL A 43 -6.81 6.00 -3.51
CA VAL A 43 -5.79 4.96 -3.47
C VAL A 43 -6.50 3.60 -3.49
N GLU A 44 -6.09 2.74 -4.41
CA GLU A 44 -6.63 1.39 -4.52
C GLU A 44 -5.54 0.39 -4.14
N LEU A 45 -5.91 -0.58 -3.30
CA LEU A 45 -5.00 -1.65 -2.91
C LEU A 45 -5.40 -2.92 -3.62
N SER A 46 -4.45 -3.53 -4.30
CA SER A 46 -4.60 -4.83 -4.95
C SER A 46 -3.57 -5.79 -4.39
N ALA A 47 -3.87 -7.07 -4.46
CA ALA A 47 -3.00 -8.10 -3.92
C ALA A 47 -2.84 -9.22 -4.93
N ARG A 48 -1.72 -9.92 -4.85
CA ARG A 48 -1.52 -11.16 -5.59
C ARG A 48 -0.69 -12.12 -4.76
N SER A 49 -0.81 -13.39 -5.09
CA SER A 49 -0.05 -14.45 -4.44
C SER A 49 0.89 -15.03 -5.49
N GLY A 50 2.19 -14.94 -5.23
CA GLY A 50 3.22 -15.41 -6.16
C GLY A 50 3.53 -14.41 -7.25
N ALA A 51 4.67 -14.61 -7.92
CA ALA A 51 5.14 -13.69 -8.94
C ALA A 51 4.25 -13.67 -10.19
N ASP A 52 3.59 -14.77 -10.46
CA ASP A 52 2.76 -14.93 -11.65
C ASP A 52 1.27 -14.78 -11.36
N GLY A 53 0.93 -14.42 -10.14
CA GLY A 53 -0.46 -14.26 -9.76
C GLY A 53 -1.11 -13.06 -10.41
N THR A 54 -2.42 -13.11 -10.52
CA THR A 54 -3.21 -12.00 -11.03
C THR A 54 -3.46 -11.01 -9.91
N TRP A 55 -3.39 -9.73 -10.22
CA TRP A 55 -3.76 -8.69 -9.27
C TRP A 55 -5.28 -8.71 -9.04
N THR A 56 -5.67 -8.73 -7.78
CA THR A 56 -7.07 -8.69 -7.37
C THR A 56 -7.28 -7.46 -6.50
N ALA A 57 -8.21 -6.62 -6.88
CA ALA A 57 -8.52 -5.42 -6.11
C ALA A 57 -9.14 -5.83 -4.78
N CYS A 58 -8.63 -5.27 -3.69
CA CYS A 58 -9.09 -5.59 -2.34
C CYS A 58 -9.94 -4.46 -1.75
N GLY A 59 -9.71 -3.24 -2.16
CA GLY A 59 -10.45 -2.10 -1.69
C GLY A 59 -9.73 -0.80 -1.97
N SER A 60 -10.34 0.29 -1.57
CA SER A 60 -9.81 1.61 -1.84
C SER A 60 -10.11 2.55 -0.68
N SER A 61 -9.40 3.67 -0.66
CA SER A 61 -9.60 4.72 0.33
C SER A 61 -9.18 6.04 -0.31
N VAL A 62 -9.39 7.13 0.39
CA VAL A 62 -9.02 8.47 -0.07
C VAL A 62 -8.19 9.10 1.03
N THR A 63 -7.11 9.79 0.66
CA THR A 63 -6.27 10.44 1.67
C THR A 63 -7.03 11.53 2.39
N ASP A 64 -6.79 11.62 3.69
CA ASP A 64 -7.41 12.64 4.55
C ASP A 64 -6.54 13.90 4.58
N ALA A 65 -6.86 14.82 5.48
CA ALA A 65 -6.17 16.10 5.59
C ALA A 65 -4.69 15.93 5.96
N ASP A 66 -4.33 14.79 6.55
CA ASP A 66 -2.94 14.48 6.88
C ASP A 66 -2.23 13.75 5.74
N GLY A 67 -2.90 13.50 4.62
CA GLY A 67 -2.36 12.75 3.51
C GLY A 67 -2.35 11.25 3.72
N ARG A 68 -3.09 10.75 4.72
CA ARG A 68 -3.10 9.34 5.06
C ARG A 68 -4.42 8.69 4.65
N CYS A 69 -4.35 7.44 4.25
CA CYS A 69 -5.54 6.66 3.96
C CYS A 69 -5.95 5.89 5.20
N ARG A 70 -7.14 6.18 5.71
CA ARG A 70 -7.73 5.39 6.78
C ARG A 70 -8.67 4.40 6.15
N GLY A 71 -8.64 3.18 6.64
CA GLY A 71 -9.53 2.15 6.13
C GLY A 71 -9.02 1.41 4.91
N LEU A 72 -7.75 1.51 4.57
CA LEU A 72 -7.19 0.59 3.58
C LEU A 72 -7.32 -0.83 4.12
N PRO A 73 -7.84 -1.77 3.33
CA PRO A 73 -8.01 -3.12 3.83
C PRO A 73 -6.67 -3.82 3.99
N ALA A 74 -6.63 -4.80 4.88
CA ALA A 74 -5.49 -5.70 4.95
C ALA A 74 -5.55 -6.62 3.73
N PRO A 75 -4.42 -6.94 3.09
CA PRO A 75 -4.43 -7.91 2.02
C PRO A 75 -4.81 -9.29 2.57
N PRO A 76 -5.41 -10.15 1.73
CA PRO A 76 -5.78 -11.49 2.16
C PRO A 76 -4.57 -12.30 2.62
N ARG A 77 -4.81 -13.29 3.46
CA ARG A 77 -3.76 -14.24 3.85
C ARG A 77 -3.20 -14.90 2.60
N GLY A 78 -1.90 -15.15 2.60
CA GLY A 78 -1.24 -15.75 1.45
C GLY A 78 -0.76 -14.76 0.43
N THR A 79 -1.07 -13.48 0.60
CA THR A 79 -0.59 -12.43 -0.30
C THR A 79 0.92 -12.31 -0.21
N THR A 80 1.59 -12.31 -1.34
CA THR A 80 3.03 -12.12 -1.40
C THR A 80 3.40 -10.73 -1.90
N HIS A 81 2.52 -10.09 -2.66
CA HIS A 81 2.77 -8.77 -3.23
C HIS A 81 1.51 -7.92 -3.18
N VAL A 82 1.72 -6.62 -2.98
CA VAL A 82 0.65 -5.63 -2.96
C VAL A 82 0.98 -4.56 -3.98
N ARG A 83 -0.06 -4.02 -4.60
CA ARG A 83 0.08 -2.86 -5.47
C ARG A 83 -0.84 -1.77 -4.95
N LEU A 84 -0.27 -0.59 -4.75
CA LEU A 84 -1.04 0.62 -4.48
C LEU A 84 -1.10 1.42 -5.76
N ARG A 85 -2.30 1.83 -6.15
CA ARG A 85 -2.51 2.68 -7.30
C ARG A 85 -3.12 3.99 -6.82
N PHE A 86 -2.42 5.07 -7.09
CA PHE A 86 -2.79 6.42 -6.66
C PHE A 86 -3.33 7.17 -7.85
N ASP A 87 -4.54 7.69 -7.73
CA ASP A 87 -5.17 8.48 -8.77
C ASP A 87 -4.87 9.96 -8.52
N VAL A 88 -3.77 10.42 -9.09
CA VAL A 88 -3.22 11.75 -8.82
C VAL A 88 -3.88 12.82 -9.70
N GLY A 89 -4.42 12.42 -10.86
CA GLY A 89 -4.98 13.36 -11.82
C GLY A 89 -5.98 14.33 -11.22
N PRO A 90 -7.05 13.85 -10.55
CA PRO A 90 -8.04 14.76 -9.98
C PRO A 90 -7.45 15.67 -8.90
N TYR A 91 -6.51 15.18 -8.10
CA TYR A 91 -5.84 15.99 -7.10
C TYR A 91 -5.07 17.14 -7.76
N ALA A 92 -4.29 16.83 -8.79
CA ALA A 92 -3.49 17.83 -9.49
C ALA A 92 -4.37 18.88 -10.15
N ALA A 93 -5.50 18.45 -10.72
CA ALA A 93 -6.43 19.36 -11.39
C ALA A 93 -7.07 20.35 -10.41
N ARG A 94 -7.24 19.95 -9.13
CA ARG A 94 -7.77 20.81 -8.09
C ARG A 94 -6.73 21.74 -7.49
N GLY A 95 -5.46 21.52 -7.81
CA GLY A 95 -4.37 22.31 -7.24
C GLY A 95 -4.38 23.75 -7.73
N THR A 96 -3.57 24.59 -7.08
CA THR A 96 -3.52 26.03 -7.34
C THR A 96 -3.20 26.35 -8.80
N ALA A 97 -2.39 25.51 -9.43
CA ALA A 97 -2.00 25.72 -10.81
C ALA A 97 -3.05 25.24 -11.82
N GLY A 98 -4.02 24.44 -11.38
CA GLY A 98 -5.07 23.91 -12.24
C GLY A 98 -4.57 23.10 -13.40
N ARG A 99 -3.39 22.50 -13.30
CA ARG A 99 -2.76 21.79 -14.40
C ARG A 99 -3.09 20.32 -14.38
N GLU A 100 -3.11 19.74 -15.58
CA GLU A 100 -3.09 18.30 -15.69
C GLU A 100 -1.81 17.75 -15.07
N ALA A 101 -1.93 16.62 -14.36
CA ALA A 101 -0.77 15.94 -13.84
C ALA A 101 0.03 15.33 -14.98
N PHE A 102 1.35 15.49 -14.95
CA PHE A 102 2.19 14.78 -15.90
C PHE A 102 2.13 13.27 -15.65
N PHE A 103 2.12 12.88 -14.38
CA PHE A 103 1.90 11.49 -13.98
C PHE A 103 0.54 11.39 -13.30
N PRO A 104 -0.54 11.15 -14.05
CA PRO A 104 -1.89 11.15 -13.47
C PRO A 104 -2.17 9.92 -12.63
N GLU A 105 -1.38 8.89 -12.79
CA GLU A 105 -1.52 7.66 -12.03
C GLU A 105 -0.14 7.20 -11.59
N VAL A 106 -0.05 6.80 -10.33
CA VAL A 106 1.17 6.21 -9.80
C VAL A 106 0.81 4.81 -9.31
N ALA A 107 1.49 3.81 -9.80
CA ALA A 107 1.28 2.42 -9.37
C ALA A 107 2.59 1.89 -8.78
N VAL A 108 2.50 1.36 -7.57
CA VAL A 108 3.67 0.88 -6.84
C VAL A 108 3.40 -0.55 -6.39
N ALA A 109 4.24 -1.48 -6.83
CA ALA A 109 4.13 -2.87 -6.42
C ALA A 109 5.31 -3.20 -5.50
N PHE A 110 5.04 -3.92 -4.43
CA PHE A 110 6.06 -4.28 -3.45
C PHE A 110 5.73 -5.61 -2.81
N ALA A 111 6.78 -6.25 -2.29
CA ALA A 111 6.65 -7.52 -1.58
C ALA A 111 6.19 -7.27 -0.15
N VAL A 112 5.33 -8.14 0.35
CA VAL A 112 4.87 -8.07 1.73
C VAL A 112 5.20 -9.36 2.47
N THR A 113 5.37 -9.23 3.77
CA THR A 113 5.67 -10.34 4.68
C THR A 113 4.50 -10.53 5.62
N PRO A 114 3.99 -11.76 5.77
CA PRO A 114 2.88 -12.00 6.70
C PRO A 114 3.20 -11.49 8.10
N GLY A 115 2.23 -10.85 8.71
CA GLY A 115 2.35 -10.33 10.07
C GLY A 115 3.10 -9.03 10.20
N GLU A 116 3.69 -8.51 9.13
CA GLU A 116 4.43 -7.25 9.18
C GLU A 116 3.59 -6.10 8.65
N HIS A 117 3.91 -4.90 9.14
CA HIS A 117 3.32 -3.68 8.65
C HIS A 117 4.27 -3.03 7.63
N HIS A 118 3.69 -2.56 6.53
CA HIS A 118 4.45 -1.97 5.43
C HIS A 118 3.93 -0.56 5.21
N HIS A 119 4.75 0.43 5.53
CA HIS A 119 4.41 1.83 5.31
C HIS A 119 5.10 2.30 4.05
N VAL A 120 4.32 2.78 3.09
CA VAL A 120 4.82 3.14 1.75
C VAL A 120 4.43 4.57 1.44
N PRO A 121 5.24 5.56 1.83
CA PRO A 121 4.95 6.96 1.54
C PRO A 121 5.19 7.29 0.08
N LEU A 122 4.38 8.22 -0.44
CA LEU A 122 4.50 8.73 -1.80
C LEU A 122 4.76 10.22 -1.75
N LEU A 123 5.83 10.67 -2.38
CA LEU A 123 6.18 12.09 -2.48
C LEU A 123 5.87 12.53 -3.90
N LEU A 124 4.97 13.50 -4.04
CA LEU A 124 4.56 14.01 -5.35
C LEU A 124 5.27 15.32 -5.65
N SER A 125 5.59 15.52 -6.90
CA SER A 125 6.02 16.80 -7.42
C SER A 125 5.36 16.99 -8.77
N PRO A 126 5.43 18.19 -9.39
CA PRO A 126 4.72 18.40 -10.66
C PRO A 126 5.13 17.46 -11.78
N PHE A 127 6.39 17.06 -11.82
CA PHE A 127 6.91 16.26 -12.92
C PHE A 127 7.66 15.03 -12.45
N GLY A 128 7.39 14.56 -11.25
CA GLY A 128 8.05 13.39 -10.72
C GLY A 128 7.40 12.90 -9.45
N TYR A 129 7.86 11.77 -8.97
CA TYR A 129 7.44 11.26 -7.66
C TYR A 129 8.50 10.30 -7.15
N SER A 130 8.47 10.05 -5.86
CA SER A 130 9.31 9.02 -5.27
C SER A 130 8.53 8.25 -4.22
N VAL A 131 8.95 7.03 -3.96
CA VAL A 131 8.32 6.10 -3.04
C VAL A 131 9.43 5.43 -2.26
N TYR A 132 9.16 5.12 -1.00
CA TYR A 132 10.13 4.37 -0.21
C TYR A 132 9.39 3.55 0.85
N ARG A 133 10.11 2.64 1.50
CA ARG A 133 9.56 1.93 2.64
C ARG A 133 9.84 2.76 3.88
N GLY A 134 8.79 3.25 4.52
CA GLY A 134 8.90 3.98 5.77
C GLY A 134 9.02 3.05 6.95
N SER A 135 9.39 3.59 8.07
CA SER A 135 9.48 2.82 9.31
C SER A 135 8.20 2.86 10.11
#